data_143eef5ce88d4324b3a3d24886f39dbb
#
_entry.id   143eef5ce88d4324b3a3d24886f39dbb
#
_cell.length_a   1.000
_cell.length_b   1.000
_cell.length_c   1.000
_cell.angle_alpha   90.00
_cell.angle_beta   90.00
_cell.angle_gamma   90.00
#
_symmetry.space_group_name_H-M   'P 1'
#
loop_
_entity.id
_entity.type
_entity.pdbx_description
1 polymer ?
#
loop_
_entity_poly.entity_id
_entity_poly.type
_entity_poly.pdbx_seq_one_letter_code
_entity_poly.pdbx_strand_id
1 'polypeptide(L)'
;MLSEKPHQAGFTLIELLTALAIVGIASAIGMPMLSQFVEGAAVSTQTDVMLDSLNFTRTEAVKRNTRVTMCRTTTGSDCTSTAAAGDWRGGWVIFVDDSTAGNTGVLDAGETVLRAQSAFSGGSKILSTGNVQDYVSYTSNGQSRFDNTTAHAGSFFFCSGSGKSKRRTITLTAGTGWIGTKVLDISPNCTSA
;
A
#
# COMPACT_ATOMS: atom_id res chain seq x y z
N MET A 1 71.50 -1.15 -2.25
CA MET A 1 70.10 -0.84 -2.00
C MET A 1 69.53 -2.01 -1.23
N LEU A 2 69.33 -1.84 0.08
CA LEU A 2 68.70 -2.85 0.94
C LEU A 2 67.19 -2.66 0.86
N SER A 3 66.47 -3.64 0.33
CA SER A 3 64.97 -3.65 0.28
C SER A 3 64.48 -3.99 1.67
N GLU A 4 63.90 -3.02 2.38
CA GLU A 4 63.17 -3.28 3.61
C GLU A 4 61.90 -4.08 3.27
N LYS A 5 61.81 -5.30 3.79
CA LYS A 5 60.57 -6.10 3.72
C LYS A 5 59.55 -5.48 4.65
N PRO A 6 58.32 -5.22 4.18
CA PRO A 6 57.24 -4.75 5.06
C PRO A 6 56.96 -5.81 6.13
N HIS A 7 56.95 -5.38 7.39
CA HIS A 7 56.55 -6.22 8.52
C HIS A 7 55.04 -6.53 8.38
N GLN A 8 54.69 -7.78 8.14
CA GLN A 8 53.33 -8.25 8.25
C GLN A 8 52.95 -8.34 9.73
N ALA A 9 52.20 -7.36 10.22
CA ALA A 9 51.60 -7.41 11.55
C ALA A 9 50.39 -8.36 11.51
N GLY A 10 50.49 -9.46 12.20
CA GLY A 10 49.33 -10.39 12.39
C GLY A 10 48.41 -9.89 13.50
N PHE A 11 47.10 -10.13 13.38
CA PHE A 11 46.17 -9.86 14.45
C PHE A 11 46.35 -10.79 15.64
N THR A 12 46.22 -10.24 16.85
CA THR A 12 46.23 -11.03 18.07
C THR A 12 44.87 -11.70 18.29
N LEU A 13 44.86 -12.85 18.97
CA LEU A 13 43.62 -13.56 19.30
C LEU A 13 42.68 -12.68 20.13
N ILE A 14 43.21 -11.89 21.05
CA ILE A 14 42.40 -11.00 21.90
C ILE A 14 41.76 -9.86 21.06
N GLU A 15 42.45 -9.35 20.06
CA GLU A 15 41.94 -8.31 19.17
C GLU A 15 40.77 -8.83 18.32
N LEU A 16 40.84 -10.09 17.84
CA LEU A 16 39.74 -10.76 17.16
C LEU A 16 38.53 -10.96 18.09
N LEU A 17 38.75 -11.43 19.32
CA LEU A 17 37.69 -11.64 20.30
C LEU A 17 36.99 -10.33 20.68
N THR A 18 37.74 -9.25 20.90
CA THR A 18 37.16 -7.95 21.21
C THR A 18 36.38 -7.37 20.03
N ALA A 19 36.88 -7.52 18.81
CA ALA A 19 36.18 -7.09 17.61
C ALA A 19 34.83 -7.85 17.43
N LEU A 20 34.84 -9.17 17.61
CA LEU A 20 33.60 -9.99 17.54
C LEU A 20 32.60 -9.61 18.65
N ALA A 21 33.07 -9.33 19.88
CA ALA A 21 32.20 -8.89 20.95
C ALA A 21 31.52 -7.55 20.64
N ILE A 22 32.26 -6.58 20.10
CA ILE A 22 31.71 -5.27 19.69
C ILE A 22 30.69 -5.43 18.57
N VAL A 23 31.01 -6.21 17.53
CA VAL A 23 30.09 -6.50 16.42
C VAL A 23 28.82 -7.20 16.92
N GLY A 24 28.94 -8.15 17.86
CA GLY A 24 27.80 -8.81 18.49
C GLY A 24 26.85 -7.84 19.18
N ILE A 25 27.38 -6.95 20.01
CA ILE A 25 26.59 -5.93 20.72
C ILE A 25 25.95 -4.94 19.74
N ALA A 26 26.70 -4.44 18.76
CA ALA A 26 26.21 -3.52 17.76
C ALA A 26 25.07 -4.15 16.92
N SER A 27 25.18 -5.42 16.56
CA SER A 27 24.16 -6.15 15.80
C SER A 27 22.87 -6.37 16.62
N ALA A 28 22.99 -6.63 17.91
CA ALA A 28 21.83 -6.85 18.78
C ALA A 28 20.92 -5.61 18.89
N ILE A 29 21.48 -4.41 18.79
CA ILE A 29 20.75 -3.15 18.83
C ILE A 29 20.31 -2.72 17.43
N GLY A 30 21.16 -2.92 16.43
CA GLY A 30 20.96 -2.42 15.07
C GLY A 30 19.87 -3.17 14.29
N MET A 31 19.78 -4.50 14.42
CA MET A 31 18.81 -5.30 13.67
C MET A 31 17.32 -4.93 13.95
N PRO A 32 16.86 -4.78 15.20
CA PRO A 32 15.47 -4.43 15.46
C PRO A 32 15.11 -3.03 14.96
N MET A 33 16.04 -2.09 14.99
CA MET A 33 15.83 -0.74 14.48
C MET A 33 15.70 -0.70 12.96
N LEU A 34 16.52 -1.49 12.26
CA LEU A 34 16.48 -1.61 10.81
C LEU A 34 15.17 -2.24 10.32
N SER A 35 14.68 -3.28 11.00
CA SER A 35 13.42 -3.93 10.62
C SER A 35 12.22 -2.98 10.72
N GLN A 36 12.14 -2.16 11.77
CA GLN A 36 11.09 -1.16 11.92
C GLN A 36 11.15 -0.08 10.85
N PHE A 37 12.37 0.33 10.47
CA PHE A 37 12.58 1.30 9.40
C PHE A 37 12.07 0.75 8.05
N VAL A 38 12.45 -0.48 7.70
CA VAL A 38 12.00 -1.15 6.46
C VAL A 38 10.49 -1.32 6.43
N GLU A 39 9.87 -1.74 7.53
CA GLU A 39 8.41 -1.84 7.63
C GLU A 39 7.72 -0.48 7.46
N GLY A 40 8.26 0.56 8.07
CA GLY A 40 7.75 1.92 7.92
C GLY A 40 7.86 2.45 6.48
N ALA A 41 8.95 2.16 5.81
CA ALA A 41 9.15 2.48 4.39
C ALA A 41 8.15 1.73 3.50
N ALA A 42 7.90 0.44 3.76
CA ALA A 42 6.90 -0.35 3.04
C ALA A 42 5.49 0.23 3.18
N VAL A 43 5.08 0.60 4.40
CA VAL A 43 3.78 1.24 4.66
C VAL A 43 3.66 2.57 3.89
N SER A 44 4.75 3.37 3.85
CA SER A 44 4.79 4.61 3.08
C SER A 44 4.55 4.34 1.59
N THR A 45 5.35 3.45 1.01
CA THR A 45 5.27 3.10 -0.42
C THR A 45 3.88 2.59 -0.80
N GLN A 46 3.28 1.72 0.00
CA GLN A 46 1.93 1.20 -0.26
C GLN A 46 0.86 2.30 -0.21
N THR A 47 1.00 3.25 0.72
CA THR A 47 0.12 4.41 0.80
C THR A 47 0.24 5.27 -0.45
N ASP A 48 1.46 5.54 -0.91
CA ASP A 48 1.74 6.37 -2.08
C ASP A 48 1.22 5.70 -3.37
N VAL A 49 1.39 4.38 -3.51
CA VAL A 49 0.85 3.61 -4.66
C VAL A 49 -0.68 3.62 -4.69
N MET A 50 -1.33 3.47 -3.53
CA MET A 50 -2.80 3.57 -3.44
C MET A 50 -3.28 4.98 -3.79
N LEU A 51 -2.62 6.01 -3.28
CA LEU A 51 -2.93 7.41 -3.57
C LEU A 51 -2.79 7.72 -5.06
N ASP A 52 -1.71 7.26 -5.69
CA ASP A 52 -1.50 7.37 -7.14
C ASP A 52 -2.61 6.65 -7.93
N SER A 53 -2.99 5.45 -7.50
CA SER A 53 -4.05 4.67 -8.13
C SER A 53 -5.41 5.35 -8.05
N LEU A 54 -5.77 5.94 -6.90
CA LEU A 54 -7.00 6.70 -6.73
C LEU A 54 -7.01 7.97 -7.60
N ASN A 55 -5.90 8.70 -7.65
CA ASN A 55 -5.76 9.89 -8.50
C ASN A 55 -5.79 9.52 -9.99
N PHE A 56 -5.15 8.42 -10.39
CA PHE A 56 -5.21 7.88 -11.74
C PHE A 56 -6.65 7.54 -12.14
N THR A 57 -7.37 6.81 -11.28
CA THR A 57 -8.78 6.44 -11.50
C THR A 57 -9.64 7.68 -11.73
N ARG A 58 -9.49 8.70 -10.89
CA ARG A 58 -10.19 9.98 -11.04
C ARG A 58 -9.85 10.71 -12.34
N THR A 59 -8.56 10.78 -12.66
CA THR A 59 -8.08 11.47 -13.86
C THR A 59 -8.56 10.80 -15.14
N GLU A 60 -8.53 9.47 -15.19
CA GLU A 60 -9.02 8.72 -16.33
C GLU A 60 -10.55 8.83 -16.51
N ALA A 61 -11.31 8.91 -15.39
CA ALA A 61 -12.74 9.14 -15.45
C ALA A 61 -13.08 10.49 -16.10
N VAL A 62 -12.41 11.55 -15.69
CA VAL A 62 -12.59 12.88 -16.28
C VAL A 62 -12.13 12.93 -17.73
N LYS A 63 -10.95 12.38 -18.03
CA LYS A 63 -10.35 12.37 -19.37
C LYS A 63 -11.18 11.60 -20.38
N ARG A 64 -11.76 10.47 -20.00
CA ARG A 64 -12.59 9.61 -20.85
C ARG A 64 -14.05 10.02 -20.86
N ASN A 65 -14.45 10.95 -20.01
CA ASN A 65 -15.85 11.37 -19.82
C ASN A 65 -16.78 10.18 -19.51
N THR A 66 -16.27 9.21 -18.74
CA THR A 66 -17.02 8.00 -18.33
C THR A 66 -16.67 7.61 -16.90
N ARG A 67 -17.41 6.66 -16.31
CA ARG A 67 -17.05 6.10 -15.02
C ARG A 67 -15.79 5.26 -15.15
N VAL A 68 -14.88 5.40 -14.18
CA VAL A 68 -13.71 4.53 -14.01
C VAL A 68 -13.70 4.02 -12.58
N THR A 69 -13.54 2.73 -12.42
CA THR A 69 -13.61 2.03 -11.14
C THR A 69 -12.29 1.35 -10.82
N MET A 70 -11.91 1.41 -9.55
CA MET A 70 -10.83 0.64 -8.96
C MET A 70 -11.47 -0.36 -7.99
N CYS A 71 -11.34 -1.66 -8.24
CA CYS A 71 -11.83 -2.73 -7.37
C CYS A 71 -10.68 -3.57 -6.82
N ARG A 72 -10.86 -4.11 -5.63
CA ARG A 72 -9.90 -5.06 -5.05
C ARG A 72 -9.95 -6.41 -5.78
N THR A 73 -8.80 -7.05 -5.89
CA THR A 73 -8.66 -8.34 -6.55
C THR A 73 -7.66 -9.24 -5.84
N THR A 74 -7.69 -10.53 -6.12
CA THR A 74 -6.64 -11.49 -5.76
C THR A 74 -6.03 -12.16 -6.99
N THR A 75 -6.67 -12.00 -8.15
CA THR A 75 -6.23 -12.60 -9.43
C THR A 75 -5.50 -11.60 -10.33
N GLY A 76 -5.78 -10.29 -10.16
CA GLY A 76 -5.27 -9.21 -11.00
C GLY A 76 -6.08 -9.02 -12.30
N SER A 77 -7.14 -9.79 -12.54
CA SER A 77 -7.90 -9.79 -13.79
C SER A 77 -9.42 -9.63 -13.60
N ASP A 78 -9.90 -9.59 -12.37
CA ASP A 78 -11.31 -9.46 -12.02
C ASP A 78 -11.50 -8.66 -10.72
N CYS A 79 -12.74 -8.35 -10.35
CA CYS A 79 -13.09 -7.72 -9.08
C CYS A 79 -13.40 -8.73 -7.98
N THR A 80 -12.98 -9.97 -8.12
CA THR A 80 -13.17 -10.99 -7.09
C THR A 80 -12.02 -10.98 -6.09
N SER A 81 -12.35 -11.04 -4.82
CA SER A 81 -11.37 -11.21 -3.76
C SER A 81 -11.90 -12.24 -2.76
N THR A 82 -11.10 -13.28 -2.52
CA THR A 82 -11.35 -14.27 -1.47
C THR A 82 -11.05 -13.73 -0.07
N ALA A 83 -10.39 -12.57 0.01
CA ALA A 83 -10.12 -11.89 1.27
C ALA A 83 -11.41 -11.28 1.84
N ALA A 84 -11.43 -11.06 3.16
CA ALA A 84 -12.54 -10.39 3.83
C ALA A 84 -12.79 -9.00 3.23
N ALA A 85 -14.05 -8.55 3.26
CA ALA A 85 -14.41 -7.22 2.79
C ALA A 85 -13.52 -6.15 3.45
N GLY A 86 -13.03 -5.21 2.64
CA GLY A 86 -12.10 -4.18 3.10
C GLY A 86 -10.63 -4.57 3.15
N ASP A 87 -10.26 -5.80 2.82
CA ASP A 87 -8.85 -6.21 2.71
C ASP A 87 -8.34 -6.00 1.26
N TRP A 88 -7.48 -5.02 1.08
CA TRP A 88 -6.92 -4.62 -0.21
C TRP A 88 -5.49 -5.14 -0.46
N ARG A 89 -4.96 -6.01 0.40
CA ARG A 89 -3.59 -6.57 0.27
C ARG A 89 -3.38 -7.36 -1.01
N GLY A 90 -4.44 -7.98 -1.53
CA GLY A 90 -4.40 -8.77 -2.76
C GLY A 90 -4.09 -7.95 -4.02
N GLY A 91 -4.16 -6.63 -3.92
CA GLY A 91 -4.04 -5.72 -5.05
C GLY A 91 -5.39 -5.24 -5.56
N TRP A 92 -5.37 -4.55 -6.70
CA TRP A 92 -6.56 -3.97 -7.32
C TRP A 92 -6.42 -3.85 -8.83
N VAL A 93 -7.57 -3.75 -9.48
CA VAL A 93 -7.68 -3.50 -10.93
C VAL A 93 -8.40 -2.17 -11.13
N ILE A 94 -7.97 -1.39 -12.10
CA ILE A 94 -8.61 -0.13 -12.52
C ILE A 94 -9.11 -0.33 -13.95
N PHE A 95 -10.39 -0.08 -14.18
CA PHE A 95 -11.05 -0.33 -15.45
C PHE A 95 -12.09 0.73 -15.79
N VAL A 96 -12.45 0.82 -17.06
CA VAL A 96 -13.57 1.63 -17.52
C VAL A 96 -14.86 0.89 -17.19
N ASP A 97 -15.64 1.44 -16.28
CA ASP A 97 -16.88 0.86 -15.76
C ASP A 97 -18.04 1.44 -16.59
N ASP A 98 -18.43 0.72 -17.63
CA ASP A 98 -19.51 1.12 -18.51
C ASP A 98 -20.84 0.58 -17.98
N SER A 99 -21.67 1.47 -17.44
CA SER A 99 -22.99 1.15 -16.87
C SER A 99 -23.98 0.52 -17.86
N THR A 100 -23.66 0.48 -19.14
CA THR A 100 -24.49 -0.20 -20.16
C THR A 100 -24.19 -1.68 -20.26
N ALA A 101 -23.04 -2.13 -19.75
CA ALA A 101 -22.56 -3.50 -19.88
C ALA A 101 -22.75 -4.36 -18.62
N GLY A 102 -23.17 -3.78 -17.47
CA GLY A 102 -23.26 -4.59 -16.24
C GLY A 102 -23.44 -3.83 -14.94
N ASN A 103 -22.85 -4.36 -13.88
CA ASN A 103 -23.00 -3.84 -12.52
C ASN A 103 -21.88 -2.87 -12.15
N THR A 104 -22.23 -1.72 -11.62
CA THR A 104 -21.24 -0.76 -11.09
C THR A 104 -20.32 -1.42 -10.05
N GLY A 105 -19.02 -1.23 -10.22
CA GLY A 105 -18.02 -1.75 -9.30
C GLY A 105 -17.58 -3.20 -9.54
N VAL A 106 -18.07 -3.81 -10.59
CA VAL A 106 -17.72 -5.18 -11.04
C VAL A 106 -17.08 -5.07 -12.42
N LEU A 107 -15.99 -5.77 -12.65
CA LEU A 107 -15.39 -5.85 -13.98
C LEU A 107 -16.16 -6.87 -14.82
N ASP A 108 -16.96 -6.36 -15.75
CA ASP A 108 -17.80 -7.16 -16.64
C ASP A 108 -17.08 -7.48 -17.98
N ALA A 109 -17.63 -8.48 -18.71
CA ALA A 109 -17.06 -8.88 -19.98
C ALA A 109 -17.17 -7.74 -21.02
N GLY A 110 -16.05 -7.39 -21.63
CA GLY A 110 -15.96 -6.31 -22.63
C GLY A 110 -15.47 -4.97 -22.08
N GLU A 111 -15.38 -4.81 -20.76
CA GLU A 111 -14.82 -3.63 -20.13
C GLU A 111 -13.29 -3.57 -20.27
N THR A 112 -12.76 -2.36 -20.36
CA THR A 112 -11.34 -2.15 -20.61
C THR A 112 -10.58 -1.95 -19.30
N VAL A 113 -9.67 -2.88 -18.99
CA VAL A 113 -8.71 -2.74 -17.90
C VAL A 113 -7.65 -1.71 -18.29
N LEU A 114 -7.44 -0.71 -17.43
CA LEU A 114 -6.48 0.38 -17.61
C LEU A 114 -5.17 0.11 -16.87
N ARG A 115 -5.27 -0.44 -15.67
CA ARG A 115 -4.12 -0.71 -14.79
C ARG A 115 -4.46 -1.82 -13.80
N ALA A 116 -3.47 -2.64 -13.47
CA ALA A 116 -3.56 -3.61 -12.40
C ALA A 116 -2.38 -3.42 -11.43
N GLN A 117 -2.65 -3.51 -10.14
CA GLN A 117 -1.67 -3.56 -9.06
C GLN A 117 -1.70 -4.94 -8.44
N SER A 118 -0.59 -5.62 -8.49
CA SER A 118 -0.44 -6.93 -7.84
C SER A 118 -0.36 -6.80 -6.32
N ALA A 119 -0.57 -7.92 -5.63
CA ALA A 119 -0.40 -8.03 -4.18
C ALA A 119 0.97 -7.52 -3.73
N PHE A 120 0.99 -6.81 -2.60
CA PHE A 120 2.24 -6.40 -1.98
C PHE A 120 2.90 -7.58 -1.26
N SER A 121 4.21 -7.68 -1.40
CA SER A 121 5.01 -8.62 -0.62
C SER A 121 5.14 -8.14 0.83
N GLY A 122 5.28 -9.08 1.76
CA GLY A 122 5.43 -8.79 3.19
C GLY A 122 4.13 -8.92 3.98
N GLY A 123 4.22 -8.75 5.27
CA GLY A 123 3.10 -8.94 6.22
C GLY A 123 2.24 -7.71 6.47
N SER A 124 2.41 -6.63 5.69
CA SER A 124 1.63 -5.40 5.84
C SER A 124 0.14 -5.63 5.60
N LYS A 125 -0.69 -4.78 6.19
CA LYS A 125 -2.15 -4.83 6.05
C LYS A 125 -2.65 -3.55 5.39
N ILE A 126 -3.57 -3.69 4.44
CA ILE A 126 -4.31 -2.57 3.83
C ILE A 126 -5.79 -2.86 4.05
N LEU A 127 -6.37 -2.20 5.05
CA LEU A 127 -7.76 -2.40 5.43
C LEU A 127 -8.57 -1.15 5.13
N SER A 128 -9.85 -1.30 4.83
CA SER A 128 -10.74 -0.16 4.58
C SER A 128 -12.01 -0.21 5.41
N THR A 129 -12.65 0.95 5.56
CA THR A 129 -13.94 1.12 6.24
C THR A 129 -14.86 2.00 5.41
N GLY A 130 -16.15 2.04 5.78
CA GLY A 130 -17.14 2.76 4.99
C GLY A 130 -17.57 1.97 3.75
N ASN A 131 -17.96 2.66 2.71
CA ASN A 131 -18.38 2.04 1.45
C ASN A 131 -17.28 1.95 0.39
N VAL A 132 -16.00 1.97 0.83
CA VAL A 132 -14.81 1.73 -0.01
C VAL A 132 -14.20 0.35 0.24
N GLN A 133 -14.99 -0.59 0.72
CA GLN A 133 -14.51 -1.92 1.10
C GLN A 133 -14.21 -2.81 -0.10
N ASP A 134 -14.98 -2.70 -1.17
CA ASP A 134 -14.84 -3.56 -2.34
C ASP A 134 -14.35 -2.83 -3.58
N TYR A 135 -14.78 -1.58 -3.77
CA TYR A 135 -14.36 -0.75 -4.89
C TYR A 135 -14.44 0.75 -4.57
N VAL A 136 -13.81 1.55 -5.40
CA VAL A 136 -13.94 3.02 -5.48
C VAL A 136 -14.13 3.40 -6.92
N SER A 137 -15.18 4.15 -7.25
CA SER A 137 -15.42 4.65 -8.59
C SER A 137 -15.52 6.18 -8.64
N TYR A 138 -15.09 6.74 -9.77
CA TYR A 138 -15.22 8.14 -10.11
C TYR A 138 -16.01 8.29 -11.38
N THR A 139 -16.90 9.27 -11.40
CA THR A 139 -17.69 9.66 -12.56
C THR A 139 -16.95 10.70 -13.40
N SER A 140 -17.44 10.97 -14.61
CA SER A 140 -16.86 11.90 -15.58
C SER A 140 -16.59 13.31 -15.05
N ASN A 141 -17.31 13.75 -14.02
CA ASN A 141 -17.09 15.05 -13.37
C ASN A 141 -16.05 15.00 -12.22
N GLY A 142 -15.39 13.85 -12.01
CA GLY A 142 -14.37 13.65 -10.98
C GLY A 142 -14.92 13.48 -9.57
N GLN A 143 -16.23 13.29 -9.40
CA GLN A 143 -16.85 12.96 -8.12
C GLN A 143 -16.76 11.47 -7.84
N SER A 144 -16.51 11.09 -6.59
CA SER A 144 -16.57 9.70 -6.18
C SER A 144 -18.02 9.26 -5.96
N ARG A 145 -18.42 8.13 -6.56
CA ARG A 145 -19.79 7.60 -6.48
C ARG A 145 -19.77 6.10 -6.28
N PHE A 146 -20.39 5.65 -5.16
CA PHE A 146 -20.62 4.23 -4.90
C PHE A 146 -21.63 3.65 -5.90
N ASP A 147 -22.73 4.36 -6.06
CA ASP A 147 -23.75 4.10 -7.08
C ASP A 147 -24.13 5.43 -7.76
N ASN A 148 -25.27 5.50 -8.43
CA ASN A 148 -25.71 6.73 -9.10
C ASN A 148 -26.17 7.82 -8.11
N THR A 149 -26.47 7.47 -6.85
CA THR A 149 -27.02 8.37 -5.83
C THR A 149 -26.08 8.60 -4.66
N THR A 150 -25.37 7.58 -4.23
CA THR A 150 -24.53 7.55 -3.02
C THR A 150 -23.09 7.89 -3.34
N ALA A 151 -22.49 8.81 -2.60
CA ALA A 151 -21.08 9.11 -2.71
C ALA A 151 -20.23 8.07 -1.96
N HIS A 152 -19.02 7.79 -2.44
CA HIS A 152 -18.04 7.07 -1.64
C HIS A 152 -17.60 7.90 -0.43
N ALA A 153 -17.55 7.25 0.73
CA ALA A 153 -16.98 7.78 1.95
C ALA A 153 -16.34 6.65 2.77
N GLY A 154 -15.11 6.85 3.19
CA GLY A 154 -14.40 5.83 3.97
C GLY A 154 -12.93 6.12 4.09
N SER A 155 -12.22 5.19 4.71
CA SER A 155 -10.79 5.32 4.93
C SER A 155 -10.07 4.02 4.64
N PHE A 156 -8.85 4.14 4.13
CA PHE A 156 -7.89 3.05 3.98
C PHE A 156 -6.83 3.18 5.06
N PHE A 157 -6.52 2.10 5.74
CA PHE A 157 -5.51 2.01 6.79
C PHE A 157 -4.36 1.13 6.34
N PHE A 158 -3.16 1.67 6.41
CA PHE A 158 -1.91 0.99 6.02
C PHE A 158 -1.09 0.75 7.28
N CYS A 159 -0.83 -0.52 7.59
CA CYS A 159 -0.12 -0.92 8.79
C CYS A 159 0.95 -1.94 8.47
N SER A 160 2.04 -1.94 9.25
CA SER A 160 3.03 -3.01 9.19
C SER A 160 2.47 -4.31 9.76
N GLY A 161 2.99 -5.44 9.30
CA GLY A 161 2.60 -6.75 9.80
C GLY A 161 2.90 -6.96 11.28
N SER A 162 3.99 -6.38 11.78
CA SER A 162 4.37 -6.42 13.19
C SER A 162 3.54 -5.47 14.07
N GLY A 163 2.86 -4.48 13.49
CA GLY A 163 2.16 -3.40 14.21
C GLY A 163 3.09 -2.43 14.95
N LYS A 164 4.40 -2.47 14.68
CA LYS A 164 5.41 -1.65 15.37
C LYS A 164 5.76 -0.35 14.65
N SER A 165 5.32 -0.15 13.41
CA SER A 165 5.51 1.10 12.69
C SER A 165 4.28 1.99 12.75
N LYS A 166 4.46 3.29 12.49
CA LYS A 166 3.36 4.23 12.35
C LYS A 166 2.46 3.81 11.20
N ARG A 167 1.15 3.82 11.44
CA ARG A 167 0.16 3.59 10.39
C ARG A 167 -0.09 4.86 9.58
N ARG A 168 -0.49 4.67 8.33
CA ARG A 168 -0.95 5.76 7.46
C ARG A 168 -2.41 5.55 7.11
N THR A 169 -3.11 6.65 6.85
CA THR A 169 -4.52 6.60 6.47
C THR A 169 -4.75 7.47 5.26
N ILE A 170 -5.52 6.96 4.30
CA ILE A 170 -6.12 7.72 3.22
C ILE A 170 -7.61 7.81 3.52
N THR A 171 -8.16 9.03 3.56
CA THR A 171 -9.59 9.25 3.76
C THR A 171 -10.20 9.83 2.49
N LEU A 172 -11.27 9.21 2.02
CA LEU A 172 -12.08 9.66 0.91
C LEU A 172 -13.31 10.40 1.46
N THR A 173 -13.42 11.68 1.12
CA THR A 173 -14.53 12.53 1.56
C THR A 173 -15.71 12.39 0.63
N ALA A 174 -16.90 12.21 1.19
CA ALA A 174 -18.13 12.05 0.44
C ALA A 174 -18.38 13.20 -0.56
N GLY A 175 -18.81 12.88 -1.75
CA GLY A 175 -19.28 13.78 -2.79
C GLY A 175 -18.19 14.45 -3.62
N THR A 176 -17.16 14.98 -3.02
CA THR A 176 -16.09 15.69 -3.76
C THR A 176 -15.06 14.77 -4.36
N GLY A 177 -14.94 13.54 -3.86
CA GLY A 177 -13.84 12.63 -4.19
C GLY A 177 -12.48 13.13 -3.71
N TRP A 178 -12.45 14.09 -2.77
CA TRP A 178 -11.23 14.61 -2.18
C TRP A 178 -10.54 13.51 -1.35
N ILE A 179 -9.24 13.40 -1.52
CA ILE A 179 -8.41 12.40 -0.87
C ILE A 179 -7.50 13.11 0.14
N GLY A 180 -7.72 12.84 1.42
CA GLY A 180 -6.85 13.30 2.49
C GLY A 180 -5.92 12.20 2.97
N THR A 181 -4.66 12.53 3.27
CA THR A 181 -3.70 11.59 3.86
C THR A 181 -3.31 12.02 5.27
N LYS A 182 -3.15 11.06 6.18
CA LYS A 182 -2.70 11.32 7.54
C LYS A 182 -1.79 10.21 8.03
N VAL A 183 -0.75 10.59 8.76
CA VAL A 183 0.07 9.66 9.54
C VAL A 183 -0.55 9.57 10.94
N LEU A 184 -0.80 8.36 11.40
CA LEU A 184 -1.36 8.07 12.72
C LEU A 184 -0.33 7.34 13.57
N ASP A 185 -0.60 7.27 14.87
CA ASP A 185 0.25 6.55 15.81
C ASP A 185 0.27 5.04 15.55
N ILE A 186 1.23 4.37 16.18
CA ILE A 186 1.37 2.93 16.13
C ILE A 186 0.11 2.27 16.67
N SER A 187 -0.45 1.33 15.91
CA SER A 187 -1.60 0.53 16.33
C SER A 187 -1.41 -0.92 15.94
N PRO A 188 -1.38 -1.85 16.90
CA PRO A 188 -1.19 -3.27 16.61
C PRO A 188 -2.36 -3.88 15.82
N ASN A 189 -3.55 -3.32 15.94
CA ASN A 189 -4.77 -3.91 15.38
C ASN A 189 -5.14 -3.41 13.99
N CYS A 190 -4.42 -2.44 13.42
CA CYS A 190 -4.71 -1.86 12.09
C CYS A 190 -6.20 -1.47 11.87
N THR A 191 -6.91 -1.14 12.92
CA THR A 191 -8.30 -0.70 12.87
C THR A 191 -8.39 0.81 13.09
N SER A 192 -9.50 1.40 12.67
CA SER A 192 -9.85 2.77 13.09
C SER A 192 -9.85 2.85 14.61
N ALA A 193 -9.27 3.89 15.16
CA ALA A 193 -9.50 4.25 16.56
C ALA A 193 -10.94 4.66 16.73
#